data_4ad7056e43683ed3002f4829a17058a1
#
_entry.id   4ad7056e43683ed3002f4829a17058a1
#
_cell.length_a   1.000
_cell.length_b   1.000
_cell.length_c   1.000
_cell.angle_alpha   90.00
_cell.angle_beta   90.00
_cell.angle_gamma   90.00
#
_symmetry.space_group_name_H-M   'P 1'
#
loop_
_entity.id
_entity.type
_entity.pdbx_description
1 polymer ?
#
loop_
_entity_poly.entity_id
_entity_poly.type
_entity_poly.pdbx_seq_one_letter_code
_entity_poly.pdbx_strand_id
1 'polypeptide(L)'
;MLVVKKFGGTSVGNKERIMNVAKRCIEDYKKGNDVVVVLSAMGKMTDELIAKAKEINPNPSRREMDMLLTTGEQTSVSLMAMAMDSLGVPAVSLNAFQVAMHTTSVYSNARIKRIDTDRIMNELEQRKIVIVTGFQGVDQFDNYTTLGRGGSDTTAVALAAALHADACEIYTDVDGVYTADPRKVPNAKKLDEITYDEMLEMATLGAGVLHNRSVELAKKHGVALVVRASLTTEEGTVVKENVKSKQNEISGVAGDDDAARIAVMGIEDTPGMAFKIFNVLAKKNVNVDMILQSVGHNDKKDISFTVKEEELDIAVKALEDYLPDSYYEEIKASKEVAKVSIIGKGLLNHYGMAARMFNALYKADVNIRMISTSEIRVTVLVNQEDMVKAMNAAHEEFEA
;
A
#
# COMPACT_ATOMS: atom_id res chain seq x y z
N MET A 1 16.33 -13.57 19.56
CA MET A 1 15.86 -13.10 18.25
C MET A 1 15.51 -11.63 18.35
N LEU A 2 15.79 -10.84 17.31
CA LEU A 2 15.35 -9.45 17.23
C LEU A 2 14.07 -9.39 16.36
N VAL A 3 12.99 -8.86 16.92
CA VAL A 3 11.70 -8.76 16.24
C VAL A 3 11.25 -7.29 16.19
N VAL A 4 10.91 -6.82 14.98
CA VAL A 4 10.28 -5.52 14.78
C VAL A 4 8.78 -5.73 14.65
N LYS A 5 7.99 -5.02 15.46
CA LYS A 5 6.52 -5.13 15.50
C LYS A 5 5.90 -3.77 15.19
N LYS A 6 5.08 -3.69 14.16
CA LYS A 6 4.35 -2.45 13.84
C LYS A 6 2.87 -2.60 14.20
N PHE A 7 2.31 -1.61 14.88
CA PHE A 7 0.88 -1.54 15.17
C PHE A 7 0.25 -0.28 14.55
N GLY A 8 -0.85 -0.45 13.84
CA GLY A 8 -1.63 0.63 13.25
C GLY A 8 -2.39 1.45 14.29
N GLY A 9 -2.90 2.62 13.89
CA GLY A 9 -3.61 3.54 14.78
C GLY A 9 -4.83 2.93 15.45
N THR A 10 -5.56 2.08 14.76
CA THR A 10 -6.70 1.34 15.33
C THR A 10 -6.28 0.39 16.43
N SER A 11 -5.08 -0.18 16.35
CA SER A 11 -4.53 -1.11 17.36
C SER A 11 -4.15 -0.41 18.68
N VAL A 12 -3.96 0.89 18.66
CA VAL A 12 -3.58 1.72 19.83
C VAL A 12 -4.57 2.84 20.11
N GLY A 13 -5.80 2.74 19.58
CA GLY A 13 -6.79 3.81 19.59
C GLY A 13 -7.36 4.20 20.96
N ASN A 14 -7.17 3.39 22.00
CA ASN A 14 -7.61 3.65 23.38
C ASN A 14 -6.76 2.89 24.40
N LYS A 15 -7.00 3.18 25.69
CA LYS A 15 -6.28 2.57 26.82
C LYS A 15 -6.26 1.03 26.76
N GLU A 16 -7.41 0.39 26.52
CA GLU A 16 -7.54 -1.05 26.50
C GLU A 16 -6.68 -1.67 25.39
N ARG A 17 -6.72 -1.09 24.19
CA ARG A 17 -5.92 -1.52 23.04
C ARG A 17 -4.42 -1.33 23.28
N ILE A 18 -4.01 -0.19 23.85
CA ILE A 18 -2.61 0.04 24.24
C ILE A 18 -2.14 -1.05 25.21
N MET A 19 -2.92 -1.36 26.24
CA MET A 19 -2.58 -2.39 27.21
C MET A 19 -2.49 -3.78 26.59
N ASN A 20 -3.36 -4.11 25.61
CA ASN A 20 -3.30 -5.38 24.88
C ASN A 20 -2.03 -5.48 24.02
N VAL A 21 -1.68 -4.42 23.29
CA VAL A 21 -0.44 -4.36 22.51
C VAL A 21 0.78 -4.46 23.42
N ALA A 22 0.80 -3.74 24.56
CA ALA A 22 1.88 -3.82 25.52
C ALA A 22 2.09 -5.26 26.02
N LYS A 23 1.04 -5.94 26.44
CA LYS A 23 1.10 -7.35 26.90
C LYS A 23 1.68 -8.27 25.83
N ARG A 24 1.24 -8.13 24.57
CA ARG A 24 1.75 -8.92 23.44
C ARG A 24 3.25 -8.71 23.20
N CYS A 25 3.73 -7.48 23.27
CA CYS A 25 5.16 -7.17 23.14
C CYS A 25 5.95 -7.74 24.33
N ILE A 26 5.40 -7.66 25.53
CA ILE A 26 6.00 -8.19 26.77
C ILE A 26 6.10 -9.73 26.73
N GLU A 27 5.16 -10.44 26.12
CA GLU A 27 5.24 -11.88 25.95
C GLU A 27 6.49 -12.31 25.18
N ASP A 28 6.82 -11.63 24.07
CA ASP A 28 8.01 -11.95 23.29
C ASP A 28 9.29 -11.50 24.01
N TYR A 29 9.26 -10.36 24.67
CA TYR A 29 10.37 -9.92 25.54
C TYR A 29 10.67 -10.95 26.64
N LYS A 30 9.64 -11.50 27.30
CA LYS A 30 9.79 -12.55 28.33
C LYS A 30 10.34 -13.87 27.81
N LYS A 31 10.14 -14.16 26.51
CA LYS A 31 10.78 -15.32 25.82
C LYS A 31 12.27 -15.08 25.53
N GLY A 32 12.83 -13.92 25.92
CA GLY A 32 14.23 -13.57 25.70
C GLY A 32 14.51 -12.84 24.39
N ASN A 33 13.49 -12.48 23.63
CA ASN A 33 13.66 -11.74 22.38
C ASN A 33 13.98 -10.26 22.66
N ASP A 34 14.68 -9.62 21.73
CA ASP A 34 14.79 -8.19 21.63
C ASP A 34 13.62 -7.66 20.80
N VAL A 35 12.91 -6.66 21.31
CA VAL A 35 11.66 -6.19 20.74
C VAL A 35 11.75 -4.71 20.41
N VAL A 36 11.57 -4.38 19.14
CA VAL A 36 11.39 -3.01 18.64
C VAL A 36 9.95 -2.84 18.20
N VAL A 37 9.26 -1.83 18.69
CA VAL A 37 7.85 -1.56 18.41
C VAL A 37 7.72 -0.27 17.60
N VAL A 38 7.02 -0.29 16.49
CA VAL A 38 6.70 0.89 15.68
C VAL A 38 5.22 1.20 15.79
N LEU A 39 4.88 2.42 16.19
CA LEU A 39 3.48 2.82 16.36
C LEU A 39 3.08 3.93 15.41
N SER A 40 1.85 3.84 14.91
CA SER A 40 1.13 4.93 14.26
C SER A 40 0.47 5.84 15.31
N ALA A 41 0.01 7.01 14.89
CA ALA A 41 -0.84 7.87 15.71
C ALA A 41 -2.12 7.14 16.13
N MET A 42 -2.66 7.50 17.30
CA MET A 42 -3.82 6.82 17.90
C MET A 42 -5.11 7.08 17.09
N GLY A 43 -5.81 6.03 16.73
CA GLY A 43 -7.14 6.12 16.13
C GLY A 43 -7.21 7.07 14.93
N LYS A 44 -7.97 8.15 15.05
CA LYS A 44 -8.15 9.21 14.04
C LYS A 44 -7.33 10.48 14.30
N MET A 45 -6.36 10.43 15.19
CA MET A 45 -5.60 11.64 15.60
C MET A 45 -4.95 12.36 14.42
N THR A 46 -4.43 11.66 13.43
CA THR A 46 -3.87 12.26 12.21
C THR A 46 -4.91 13.10 11.46
N ASP A 47 -6.13 12.57 11.28
CA ASP A 47 -7.23 13.27 10.60
C ASP A 47 -7.69 14.50 11.42
N GLU A 48 -7.74 14.37 12.74
CA GLU A 48 -8.07 15.48 13.66
C GLU A 48 -7.04 16.61 13.59
N LEU A 49 -5.74 16.27 13.53
CA LEU A 49 -4.67 17.25 13.37
C LEU A 49 -4.74 17.97 12.02
N ILE A 50 -5.03 17.23 10.94
CA ILE A 50 -5.26 17.80 9.61
C ILE A 50 -6.46 18.75 9.62
N ALA A 51 -7.56 18.36 10.24
CA ALA A 51 -8.75 19.22 10.35
C ALA A 51 -8.44 20.52 11.11
N LYS A 52 -7.78 20.43 12.26
CA LYS A 52 -7.34 21.61 13.04
C LYS A 52 -6.45 22.55 12.25
N ALA A 53 -5.50 22.00 11.49
CA ALA A 53 -4.62 22.83 10.65
C ALA A 53 -5.42 23.59 9.58
N LYS A 54 -6.38 22.93 8.94
CA LYS A 54 -7.22 23.51 7.89
C LYS A 54 -8.21 24.55 8.42
N GLU A 55 -8.66 24.45 9.67
CA GLU A 55 -9.48 25.47 10.34
C GLU A 55 -8.71 26.80 10.49
N ILE A 56 -7.40 26.74 10.75
CA ILE A 56 -6.54 27.91 10.89
C ILE A 56 -6.10 28.44 9.51
N ASN A 57 -5.70 27.55 8.62
CA ASN A 57 -5.25 27.89 7.27
C ASN A 57 -5.73 26.78 6.28
N PRO A 58 -6.65 27.09 5.35
CA PRO A 58 -7.12 26.11 4.36
C PRO A 58 -5.99 25.50 3.49
N ASN A 59 -4.88 26.22 3.33
CA ASN A 59 -3.71 25.80 2.55
C ASN A 59 -2.42 25.90 3.37
N PRO A 60 -2.24 25.08 4.42
CA PRO A 60 -1.06 25.12 5.25
C PRO A 60 0.19 24.66 4.48
N SER A 61 1.36 25.21 4.81
CA SER A 61 2.59 24.73 4.21
C SER A 61 2.85 23.27 4.60
N ARG A 62 3.36 22.47 3.67
CA ARG A 62 3.64 21.05 3.91
C ARG A 62 4.65 20.84 5.05
N ARG A 63 5.63 21.73 5.19
CA ARG A 63 6.61 21.68 6.28
C ARG A 63 5.95 21.79 7.65
N GLU A 64 5.04 22.77 7.85
CA GLU A 64 4.33 22.93 9.13
C GLU A 64 3.31 21.81 9.35
N MET A 65 2.72 21.29 8.29
CA MET A 65 1.85 20.11 8.39
C MET A 65 2.64 18.89 8.89
N ASP A 66 3.83 18.63 8.35
CA ASP A 66 4.67 17.51 8.79
C ASP A 66 5.08 17.69 10.29
N MET A 67 5.44 18.91 10.68
CA MET A 67 5.75 19.24 12.09
C MET A 67 4.56 18.93 13.02
N LEU A 68 3.35 19.33 12.63
CA LEU A 68 2.13 19.07 13.40
C LEU A 68 1.80 17.58 13.47
N LEU A 69 1.82 16.88 12.34
CA LEU A 69 1.39 15.48 12.26
C LEU A 69 2.28 14.54 13.08
N THR A 70 3.59 14.84 13.19
CA THR A 70 4.52 14.01 13.98
C THR A 70 4.19 13.97 15.48
N THR A 71 3.39 14.88 16.00
CA THR A 71 2.95 14.87 17.41
C THR A 71 2.03 13.69 17.72
N GLY A 72 1.33 13.16 16.73
CA GLY A 72 0.44 12.02 16.88
C GLY A 72 1.17 10.74 17.30
N GLU A 73 2.23 10.39 16.59
CA GLU A 73 3.05 9.21 16.91
C GLU A 73 3.84 9.41 18.20
N GLN A 74 4.30 10.62 18.49
CA GLN A 74 4.99 10.91 19.77
C GLN A 74 4.05 10.65 20.96
N THR A 75 2.79 10.99 20.83
CA THR A 75 1.76 10.66 21.85
C THR A 75 1.62 9.15 22.02
N SER A 76 1.49 8.39 20.93
CA SER A 76 1.31 6.94 20.98
C SER A 76 2.49 6.23 21.64
N VAL A 77 3.72 6.53 21.23
CA VAL A 77 4.91 5.85 21.78
C VAL A 77 5.14 6.16 23.23
N SER A 78 4.86 7.40 23.66
CA SER A 78 5.00 7.81 25.05
C SER A 78 4.01 7.09 25.96
N LEU A 79 2.72 7.02 25.54
CA LEU A 79 1.69 6.29 26.29
C LEU A 79 1.96 4.79 26.32
N MET A 80 2.51 4.21 25.25
CA MET A 80 2.90 2.80 25.22
C MET A 80 4.05 2.50 26.16
N ALA A 81 5.07 3.38 26.23
CA ALA A 81 6.17 3.22 27.19
C ALA A 81 5.66 3.27 28.64
N MET A 82 4.77 4.22 28.96
CA MET A 82 4.11 4.29 30.28
C MET A 82 3.27 3.04 30.59
N ALA A 83 2.60 2.47 29.59
CA ALA A 83 1.83 1.22 29.75
C ALA A 83 2.76 0.03 30.07
N MET A 84 3.90 -0.09 29.40
CA MET A 84 4.89 -1.14 29.68
C MET A 84 5.52 -0.99 31.05
N ASP A 85 5.86 0.26 31.43
CA ASP A 85 6.37 0.57 32.77
C ASP A 85 5.35 0.17 33.85
N SER A 86 4.07 0.47 33.68
CA SER A 86 3.01 0.07 34.60
C SER A 86 2.85 -1.46 34.74
N LEU A 87 3.35 -2.23 33.77
CA LEU A 87 3.40 -3.69 33.79
C LEU A 87 4.75 -4.23 34.27
N GLY A 88 5.65 -3.35 34.76
CA GLY A 88 6.95 -3.73 35.33
C GLY A 88 8.00 -4.14 34.30
N VAL A 89 7.87 -3.69 33.04
CA VAL A 89 8.82 -4.00 31.96
C VAL A 89 9.50 -2.71 31.49
N PRO A 90 10.84 -2.65 31.50
CA PRO A 90 11.56 -1.46 31.06
C PRO A 90 11.37 -1.21 29.57
N ALA A 91 10.97 0.00 29.22
CA ALA A 91 10.76 0.41 27.85
C ALA A 91 11.23 1.87 27.63
N VAL A 92 11.55 2.21 26.40
CA VAL A 92 11.93 3.57 26.01
C VAL A 92 11.23 3.96 24.72
N SER A 93 10.64 5.15 24.69
CA SER A 93 10.07 5.74 23.48
C SER A 93 11.10 6.65 22.80
N LEU A 94 11.24 6.48 21.49
CA LEU A 94 12.16 7.25 20.64
C LEU A 94 11.42 7.83 19.44
N ASN A 95 11.71 9.09 19.10
CA ASN A 95 11.21 9.72 17.89
C ASN A 95 12.25 9.66 16.75
N ALA A 96 11.90 10.19 15.57
CA ALA A 96 12.75 10.15 14.39
C ALA A 96 14.12 10.83 14.58
N PHE A 97 14.20 11.90 15.38
CA PHE A 97 15.47 12.54 15.72
C PHE A 97 16.38 11.63 16.55
N GLN A 98 15.81 10.98 17.57
CA GLN A 98 16.55 10.16 18.50
C GLN A 98 17.08 8.87 17.89
N VAL A 99 16.46 8.38 16.81
CA VAL A 99 16.93 7.23 16.01
C VAL A 99 17.61 7.67 14.71
N ALA A 100 17.85 8.98 14.53
CA ALA A 100 18.47 9.57 13.35
C ALA A 100 17.94 9.01 12.02
N MET A 101 16.60 8.99 11.87
CA MET A 101 15.96 8.54 10.66
C MET A 101 16.01 9.61 9.57
N HIS A 102 17.12 9.63 8.84
CA HIS A 102 17.36 10.63 7.80
C HIS A 102 16.55 10.37 6.54
N THR A 103 15.91 11.44 6.05
CA THR A 103 15.03 11.40 4.86
C THR A 103 15.42 12.44 3.81
N THR A 104 14.71 12.40 2.68
CA THR A 104 14.67 13.51 1.72
C THR A 104 13.87 14.67 2.28
N SER A 105 14.12 15.91 1.81
CA SER A 105 13.36 17.13 2.17
C SER A 105 12.05 17.29 1.37
N VAL A 106 11.38 16.16 1.03
CA VAL A 106 10.08 16.17 0.32
C VAL A 106 8.99 15.99 1.36
N TYR A 107 8.47 17.10 1.87
CA TYR A 107 7.43 17.08 2.90
C TYR A 107 6.19 16.32 2.45
N SER A 108 5.54 15.62 3.38
CA SER A 108 4.35 14.77 3.22
C SER A 108 4.56 13.51 2.37
N ASN A 109 5.75 13.32 1.78
CA ASN A 109 6.09 12.13 0.98
C ASN A 109 7.61 11.87 0.96
N ALA A 110 8.26 12.02 2.12
CA ALA A 110 9.69 11.82 2.25
C ALA A 110 10.10 10.35 2.02
N ARG A 111 11.37 10.17 1.66
CA ARG A 111 11.97 8.84 1.50
C ARG A 111 13.10 8.67 2.50
N ILE A 112 13.15 7.54 3.19
CA ILE A 112 14.23 7.18 4.11
C ILE A 112 15.51 6.98 3.30
N LYS A 113 16.58 7.66 3.72
CA LYS A 113 17.93 7.55 3.16
C LYS A 113 18.84 6.69 4.03
N ARG A 114 18.77 6.89 5.34
CA ARG A 114 19.64 6.22 6.33
C ARG A 114 18.96 6.23 7.69
N ILE A 115 19.21 5.21 8.48
CA ILE A 115 18.86 5.12 9.89
C ILE A 115 20.15 4.85 10.66
N ASP A 116 20.33 5.53 11.79
CA ASP A 116 21.39 5.20 12.75
C ASP A 116 20.84 4.23 13.79
N THR A 117 21.44 3.08 13.90
CA THR A 117 20.94 2.01 14.78
C THR A 117 21.56 2.01 16.17
N ASP A 118 22.63 2.79 16.40
CA ASP A 118 23.41 2.75 17.65
C ASP A 118 22.55 3.02 18.87
N ARG A 119 21.67 4.03 18.80
CA ARG A 119 20.78 4.34 19.92
C ARG A 119 19.83 3.20 20.23
N ILE A 120 19.24 2.57 19.23
CA ILE A 120 18.32 1.44 19.42
C ILE A 120 19.07 0.26 20.02
N MET A 121 20.23 -0.10 19.45
CA MET A 121 21.04 -1.22 19.94
C MET A 121 21.47 -1.03 21.39
N ASN A 122 21.93 0.17 21.76
CA ASN A 122 22.31 0.49 23.14
C ASN A 122 21.14 0.30 24.13
N GLU A 123 19.91 0.63 23.76
CA GLU A 123 18.74 0.42 24.63
C GLU A 123 18.32 -1.05 24.71
N LEU A 124 18.45 -1.80 23.60
CA LEU A 124 18.21 -3.25 23.58
C LEU A 124 19.23 -4.02 24.42
N GLU A 125 20.51 -3.63 24.40
CA GLU A 125 21.56 -4.21 25.26
C GLU A 125 21.26 -4.00 26.74
N GLN A 126 20.60 -2.90 27.12
CA GLN A 126 20.08 -2.67 28.45
C GLN A 126 18.79 -3.44 28.76
N ARG A 127 18.39 -4.36 27.90
CA ARG A 127 17.16 -5.16 28.02
C ARG A 127 15.91 -4.30 28.16
N LYS A 128 15.79 -3.24 27.37
CA LYS A 128 14.56 -2.46 27.23
C LYS A 128 13.81 -2.82 25.96
N ILE A 129 12.49 -2.74 25.98
CA ILE A 129 11.68 -2.69 24.76
C ILE A 129 11.83 -1.30 24.16
N VAL A 130 12.21 -1.20 22.89
CA VAL A 130 12.39 0.07 22.20
C VAL A 130 11.14 0.38 21.37
N ILE A 131 10.52 1.54 21.61
CA ILE A 131 9.28 1.96 20.94
C ILE A 131 9.60 3.16 20.06
N VAL A 132 9.45 3.03 18.75
CA VAL A 132 9.82 4.07 17.78
C VAL A 132 8.58 4.64 17.11
N THR A 133 8.56 5.96 16.95
CA THR A 133 7.52 6.62 16.15
C THR A 133 7.57 6.14 14.69
N GLY A 134 6.45 5.66 14.18
CA GLY A 134 6.29 5.42 12.74
C GLY A 134 6.10 6.72 11.97
N PHE A 135 6.03 6.63 10.63
CA PHE A 135 5.60 7.70 9.73
C PHE A 135 6.57 8.90 9.58
N GLN A 136 7.43 9.18 10.55
CA GLN A 136 8.27 10.37 10.60
C GLN A 136 9.74 10.12 10.23
N GLY A 137 10.40 11.19 9.81
CA GLY A 137 11.84 11.26 9.60
C GLY A 137 12.36 12.67 9.81
N VAL A 138 13.64 12.86 9.54
CA VAL A 138 14.35 14.14 9.70
C VAL A 138 15.13 14.43 8.42
N ASP A 139 14.99 15.63 7.88
CA ASP A 139 15.75 16.04 6.69
C ASP A 139 17.13 16.61 7.05
N GLN A 140 17.90 17.02 6.04
CA GLN A 140 19.24 17.58 6.20
C GLN A 140 19.29 18.95 6.91
N PHE A 141 18.14 19.55 7.16
CA PHE A 141 17.98 20.83 7.85
C PHE A 141 17.38 20.66 9.25
N ASP A 142 17.36 19.43 9.75
CA ASP A 142 16.76 19.06 11.04
C ASP A 142 15.25 19.35 11.12
N ASN A 143 14.55 19.42 9.99
CA ASN A 143 13.10 19.50 9.98
C ASN A 143 12.48 18.11 10.03
N TYR A 144 11.37 17.98 10.76
CA TYR A 144 10.52 16.79 10.65
C TYR A 144 9.96 16.67 9.25
N THR A 145 9.93 15.44 8.77
CA THR A 145 9.29 15.04 7.50
C THR A 145 8.36 13.88 7.77
N THR A 146 7.34 13.71 6.94
CA THR A 146 6.48 12.53 6.98
C THR A 146 6.61 11.70 5.72
N LEU A 147 6.45 10.37 5.87
CA LEU A 147 6.65 9.41 4.78
C LEU A 147 5.40 9.23 3.89
N GLY A 148 4.28 9.87 4.24
CA GLY A 148 3.01 9.72 3.56
C GLY A 148 2.26 8.42 3.93
N ARG A 149 1.27 8.03 3.11
CA ARG A 149 0.45 6.83 3.36
C ARG A 149 1.31 5.57 3.51
N GLY A 150 0.97 4.70 4.45
CA GLY A 150 1.76 3.51 4.78
C GLY A 150 3.13 3.80 5.40
N GLY A 151 3.36 5.05 5.87
CA GLY A 151 4.64 5.48 6.40
C GLY A 151 5.10 4.68 7.62
N SER A 152 4.20 4.28 8.52
CA SER A 152 4.58 3.46 9.68
C SER A 152 5.00 2.04 9.29
N ASP A 153 4.38 1.44 8.27
CA ASP A 153 4.81 0.14 7.71
C ASP A 153 6.20 0.27 7.08
N THR A 154 6.43 1.36 6.33
CA THR A 154 7.73 1.68 5.75
C THR A 154 8.79 1.88 6.82
N THR A 155 8.46 2.58 7.93
CA THR A 155 9.36 2.74 9.08
C THR A 155 9.75 1.39 9.69
N ALA A 156 8.77 0.49 9.92
CA ALA A 156 9.01 -0.82 10.52
C ALA A 156 9.93 -1.68 9.65
N VAL A 157 9.68 -1.72 8.35
CA VAL A 157 10.51 -2.48 7.40
C VAL A 157 11.92 -1.90 7.30
N ALA A 158 12.05 -0.56 7.29
CA ALA A 158 13.34 0.10 7.25
C ALA A 158 14.16 -0.17 8.51
N LEU A 159 13.53 -0.16 9.68
CA LEU A 159 14.17 -0.52 10.95
C LEU A 159 14.54 -2.01 10.97
N ALA A 160 13.66 -2.91 10.52
CA ALA A 160 13.96 -4.32 10.44
C ALA A 160 15.17 -4.60 9.53
N ALA A 161 15.26 -3.92 8.39
CA ALA A 161 16.40 -4.01 7.49
C ALA A 161 17.68 -3.47 8.12
N ALA A 162 17.65 -2.28 8.72
CA ALA A 162 18.81 -1.63 9.30
C ALA A 162 19.36 -2.37 10.53
N LEU A 163 18.48 -2.99 11.31
CA LEU A 163 18.80 -3.77 12.51
C LEU A 163 19.08 -5.24 12.22
N HIS A 164 18.97 -5.69 10.97
CA HIS A 164 19.06 -7.11 10.59
C HIS A 164 18.12 -7.99 11.44
N ALA A 165 16.87 -7.54 11.61
CA ALA A 165 15.90 -8.23 12.43
C ALA A 165 15.53 -9.61 11.86
N ASP A 166 15.29 -10.58 12.73
CA ASP A 166 14.88 -11.94 12.35
C ASP A 166 13.46 -11.99 11.76
N ALA A 167 12.59 -11.04 12.18
CA ALA A 167 11.23 -10.91 11.67
C ALA A 167 10.73 -9.46 11.76
N CYS A 168 9.86 -9.09 10.80
CA CYS A 168 9.08 -7.85 10.83
C CYS A 168 7.59 -8.19 10.78
N GLU A 169 6.90 -7.97 11.90
CA GLU A 169 5.48 -8.26 12.05
C GLU A 169 4.64 -6.99 11.89
N ILE A 170 3.71 -6.99 10.95
CA ILE A 170 2.79 -5.89 10.68
C ILE A 170 1.42 -6.29 11.23
N TYR A 171 1.01 -5.63 12.30
CA TYR A 171 -0.28 -5.81 12.94
C TYR A 171 -1.29 -4.81 12.40
N THR A 172 -2.40 -5.34 11.90
CA THR A 172 -3.50 -4.59 11.28
C THR A 172 -4.86 -5.08 11.81
N ASP A 173 -5.95 -4.65 11.21
CA ASP A 173 -7.31 -5.07 11.52
C ASP A 173 -7.73 -6.39 10.85
N VAL A 174 -6.88 -6.91 9.93
CA VAL A 174 -7.08 -8.23 9.29
C VAL A 174 -6.03 -9.22 9.78
N ASP A 175 -6.40 -10.51 9.79
CA ASP A 175 -5.57 -11.60 10.34
C ASP A 175 -4.59 -12.22 9.34
N GLY A 176 -4.49 -11.63 8.13
CA GLY A 176 -3.57 -12.06 7.08
C GLY A 176 -3.94 -11.52 5.71
N VAL A 177 -3.30 -12.05 4.70
CA VAL A 177 -3.62 -11.81 3.29
C VAL A 177 -4.51 -12.93 2.79
N TYR A 178 -5.58 -12.58 2.09
CA TYR A 178 -6.56 -13.52 1.57
C TYR A 178 -6.46 -13.64 0.05
N THR A 179 -6.95 -14.74 -0.50
CA THR A 179 -7.03 -14.95 -1.96
C THR A 179 -7.96 -13.94 -2.66
N ALA A 180 -8.84 -13.27 -1.92
CA ALA A 180 -9.61 -12.10 -2.33
C ALA A 180 -10.10 -11.36 -1.07
N ASP A 181 -10.70 -10.17 -1.21
CA ASP A 181 -11.34 -9.49 -0.09
C ASP A 181 -12.55 -10.31 0.43
N PRO A 182 -12.51 -10.88 1.65
CA PRO A 182 -13.58 -11.76 2.15
C PRO A 182 -14.92 -11.03 2.32
N ARG A 183 -14.94 -9.69 2.34
CA ARG A 183 -16.16 -8.88 2.38
C ARG A 183 -16.88 -8.87 1.02
N LYS A 184 -16.14 -9.07 -0.08
CA LYS A 184 -16.64 -9.07 -1.47
C LYS A 184 -16.74 -10.50 -2.02
N VAL A 185 -15.86 -11.40 -1.59
CA VAL A 185 -15.78 -12.81 -2.02
C VAL A 185 -15.84 -13.71 -0.79
N PRO A 186 -17.02 -14.25 -0.43
CA PRO A 186 -17.22 -15.01 0.82
C PRO A 186 -16.37 -16.29 0.92
N ASN A 187 -15.99 -16.88 -0.21
CA ASN A 187 -15.16 -18.10 -0.27
C ASN A 187 -13.65 -17.83 -0.26
N ALA A 188 -13.23 -16.57 -0.06
CA ALA A 188 -11.82 -16.21 0.02
C ALA A 188 -11.12 -16.95 1.16
N LYS A 189 -9.93 -17.49 0.90
CA LYS A 189 -9.12 -18.25 1.85
C LYS A 189 -7.91 -17.44 2.29
N LYS A 190 -7.53 -17.57 3.57
CA LYS A 190 -6.30 -16.96 4.06
C LYS A 190 -5.08 -17.69 3.49
N LEU A 191 -4.11 -16.93 3.03
CA LEU A 191 -2.83 -17.44 2.56
C LEU A 191 -1.86 -17.63 3.74
N ASP A 192 -1.17 -18.76 3.79
CA ASP A 192 -0.10 -18.96 4.78
C ASP A 192 1.16 -18.19 4.37
N GLU A 193 1.46 -18.21 3.07
CA GLU A 193 2.63 -17.56 2.48
C GLU A 193 2.28 -16.92 1.13
N ILE A 194 2.94 -15.80 0.82
CA ILE A 194 2.84 -15.13 -0.49
C ILE A 194 4.20 -14.53 -0.86
N THR A 195 4.52 -14.44 -2.15
CA THR A 195 5.76 -13.81 -2.59
C THR A 195 5.64 -12.28 -2.55
N TYR A 196 6.79 -11.57 -2.48
CA TYR A 196 6.79 -10.10 -2.54
C TYR A 196 6.13 -9.58 -3.81
N ASP A 197 6.37 -10.21 -4.97
CA ASP A 197 5.83 -9.76 -6.24
C ASP A 197 4.31 -9.87 -6.29
N GLU A 198 3.77 -11.00 -5.86
CA GLU A 198 2.32 -11.20 -5.77
C GLU A 198 1.69 -10.25 -4.75
N MET A 199 2.34 -10.04 -3.59
CA MET A 199 1.86 -9.08 -2.61
C MET A 199 1.88 -7.64 -3.13
N LEU A 200 2.90 -7.25 -3.89
CA LEU A 200 2.98 -5.93 -4.54
C LEU A 200 1.84 -5.71 -5.52
N GLU A 201 1.56 -6.70 -6.36
CA GLU A 201 0.43 -6.62 -7.30
C GLU A 201 -0.90 -6.53 -6.54
N MET A 202 -1.11 -7.37 -5.52
CA MET A 202 -2.33 -7.32 -4.70
C MET A 202 -2.49 -5.98 -3.98
N ALA A 203 -1.42 -5.44 -3.40
CA ALA A 203 -1.44 -4.15 -2.73
C ALA A 203 -1.73 -2.99 -3.70
N THR A 204 -1.22 -3.07 -4.93
CA THR A 204 -1.44 -2.06 -5.97
C THR A 204 -2.88 -2.09 -6.51
N LEU A 205 -3.51 -3.27 -6.51
CA LEU A 205 -4.82 -3.53 -7.11
C LEU A 205 -5.99 -3.53 -6.09
N GLY A 206 -5.79 -2.92 -4.91
CA GLY A 206 -6.88 -2.68 -3.97
C GLY A 206 -6.96 -3.67 -2.79
N ALA A 207 -6.05 -4.62 -2.64
CA ALA A 207 -6.06 -5.53 -1.49
C ALA A 207 -5.75 -4.86 -0.13
N GLY A 208 -5.29 -3.61 -0.11
CA GLY A 208 -5.24 -2.69 1.03
C GLY A 208 -4.57 -3.15 2.34
N VAL A 209 -4.03 -4.37 2.40
CA VAL A 209 -3.49 -4.97 3.63
C VAL A 209 -2.11 -4.42 3.99
N LEU A 210 -1.26 -4.27 2.99
CA LEU A 210 0.08 -3.66 3.10
C LEU A 210 0.22 -2.54 2.07
N HIS A 211 1.05 -1.55 2.39
CA HIS A 211 1.37 -0.51 1.42
C HIS A 211 2.53 -0.94 0.51
N ASN A 212 2.42 -0.72 -0.82
CA ASN A 212 3.43 -1.14 -1.81
C ASN A 212 4.86 -0.73 -1.42
N ARG A 213 5.06 0.50 -0.96
CA ARG A 213 6.40 0.99 -0.56
C ARG A 213 7.06 0.16 0.53
N SER A 214 6.27 -0.37 1.47
CA SER A 214 6.81 -1.24 2.54
C SER A 214 7.18 -2.61 1.97
N VAL A 215 6.39 -3.16 1.06
CA VAL A 215 6.66 -4.45 0.40
C VAL A 215 7.88 -4.35 -0.53
N GLU A 216 7.99 -3.28 -1.32
CA GLU A 216 9.18 -2.99 -2.16
C GLU A 216 10.46 -2.91 -1.31
N LEU A 217 10.38 -2.21 -0.18
CA LEU A 217 11.51 -2.08 0.72
C LEU A 217 11.89 -3.43 1.34
N ALA A 218 10.89 -4.23 1.75
CA ALA A 218 11.09 -5.57 2.27
C ALA A 218 11.75 -6.49 1.23
N LYS A 219 11.27 -6.47 -0.01
CA LYS A 219 11.87 -7.20 -1.14
C LYS A 219 13.32 -6.80 -1.35
N LYS A 220 13.58 -5.48 -1.43
CA LYS A 220 14.92 -4.93 -1.66
C LYS A 220 15.95 -5.38 -0.61
N HIS A 221 15.53 -5.53 0.63
CA HIS A 221 16.42 -5.87 1.76
C HIS A 221 16.28 -7.32 2.23
N GLY A 222 15.43 -8.13 1.60
CA GLY A 222 15.20 -9.52 1.98
C GLY A 222 14.54 -9.71 3.35
N VAL A 223 13.76 -8.70 3.81
CA VAL A 223 13.07 -8.73 5.11
C VAL A 223 11.78 -9.51 5.00
N ALA A 224 11.67 -10.66 5.66
CA ALA A 224 10.41 -11.40 5.73
C ALA A 224 9.39 -10.61 6.56
N LEU A 225 8.19 -10.38 5.98
CA LEU A 225 7.08 -9.73 6.68
C LEU A 225 6.09 -10.78 7.16
N VAL A 226 5.50 -10.55 8.33
CA VAL A 226 4.37 -11.36 8.82
C VAL A 226 3.19 -10.44 9.07
N VAL A 227 2.11 -10.63 8.33
CA VAL A 227 0.85 -9.87 8.50
C VAL A 227 -0.05 -10.58 9.49
N ARG A 228 -0.46 -9.89 10.55
CA ARG A 228 -1.28 -10.47 11.64
C ARG A 228 -2.38 -9.51 12.08
N ALA A 229 -3.45 -10.06 12.66
CA ALA A 229 -4.41 -9.24 13.38
C ALA A 229 -3.86 -8.75 14.72
N SER A 230 -4.16 -7.51 15.08
CA SER A 230 -3.76 -6.94 16.38
C SER A 230 -4.57 -7.49 17.56
N LEU A 231 -5.77 -7.99 17.31
CA LEU A 231 -6.73 -8.44 18.35
C LEU A 231 -6.80 -9.95 18.55
N THR A 232 -6.21 -10.77 17.66
CA THR A 232 -6.19 -12.22 17.75
C THR A 232 -4.77 -12.75 17.89
N THR A 233 -4.61 -14.04 18.27
CA THR A 233 -3.31 -14.71 18.39
C THR A 233 -3.05 -15.67 17.23
N GLU A 234 -3.89 -15.65 16.20
CA GLU A 234 -3.76 -16.52 15.04
C GLU A 234 -2.48 -16.28 14.25
N GLU A 235 -2.01 -17.32 13.59
CA GLU A 235 -0.92 -17.23 12.64
C GLU A 235 -1.35 -16.39 11.45
N GLY A 236 -0.48 -15.46 11.04
CA GLY A 236 -0.72 -14.56 9.93
C GLY A 236 -0.21 -15.11 8.61
N THR A 237 -0.11 -14.24 7.62
CA THR A 237 0.48 -14.53 6.31
C THR A 237 1.94 -14.09 6.28
N VAL A 238 2.84 -14.96 5.81
CA VAL A 238 4.27 -14.65 5.63
C VAL A 238 4.51 -14.16 4.21
N VAL A 239 5.10 -12.96 4.08
CA VAL A 239 5.51 -12.37 2.78
C VAL A 239 7.03 -12.51 2.66
N LYS A 240 7.52 -13.25 1.67
CA LYS A 240 8.96 -13.53 1.45
C LYS A 240 9.28 -13.82 -0.01
N GLU A 241 10.55 -13.91 -0.38
CA GLU A 241 10.98 -14.14 -1.77
C GLU A 241 10.52 -15.49 -2.34
N ASN A 242 10.75 -16.57 -1.58
CA ASN A 242 10.43 -17.93 -2.00
C ASN A 242 9.40 -18.55 -1.08
N VAL A 243 8.26 -18.94 -1.63
CA VAL A 243 7.20 -19.67 -0.95
C VAL A 243 7.25 -21.14 -1.31
N LYS A 244 6.84 -22.01 -0.40
CA LYS A 244 6.65 -23.42 -0.73
C LYS A 244 5.61 -23.49 -1.83
N SER A 245 5.97 -24.09 -2.97
CA SER A 245 5.10 -24.19 -4.15
C SER A 245 3.69 -24.63 -3.73
N LYS A 246 2.71 -23.77 -3.99
CA LYS A 246 1.30 -24.14 -3.84
C LYS A 246 0.80 -24.74 -5.16
N GLN A 247 -0.16 -25.65 -5.02
CA GLN A 247 -0.86 -26.28 -6.13
C GLN A 247 -1.70 -25.29 -6.96
N ASN A 248 -1.95 -24.07 -6.43
CA ASN A 248 -2.80 -23.09 -7.10
C ASN A 248 -2.01 -22.26 -8.11
N GLU A 249 -2.52 -22.19 -9.32
CA GLU A 249 -1.98 -21.42 -10.44
C GLU A 249 -2.06 -19.91 -10.18
N ILE A 250 -3.05 -19.49 -9.36
CA ILE A 250 -3.36 -18.11 -8.99
C ILE A 250 -3.28 -17.95 -7.48
N SER A 251 -2.63 -16.88 -7.02
CA SER A 251 -2.50 -16.55 -5.60
C SER A 251 -3.68 -15.72 -5.10
N GLY A 252 -4.37 -15.01 -6.00
CA GLY A 252 -5.54 -14.25 -5.61
C GLY A 252 -6.22 -13.46 -6.71
N VAL A 253 -7.38 -12.91 -6.33
CA VAL A 253 -8.21 -12.02 -7.15
C VAL A 253 -8.38 -10.70 -6.42
N ALA A 254 -7.99 -9.59 -7.07
CA ALA A 254 -8.13 -8.24 -6.53
C ALA A 254 -9.13 -7.42 -7.35
N GLY A 255 -9.87 -6.53 -6.68
CA GLY A 255 -10.77 -5.57 -7.30
C GLY A 255 -10.48 -4.16 -6.81
N ASP A 256 -10.42 -3.20 -7.74
CA ASP A 256 -10.16 -1.79 -7.48
C ASP A 256 -11.25 -0.95 -8.13
N ASP A 257 -12.05 -0.27 -7.31
CA ASP A 257 -13.12 0.63 -7.70
C ASP A 257 -12.70 2.12 -7.74
N ASP A 258 -11.47 2.44 -7.33
CA ASP A 258 -10.87 3.77 -7.48
C ASP A 258 -10.24 3.92 -8.86
N ALA A 259 -11.07 3.80 -9.91
CA ALA A 259 -10.62 3.89 -11.29
C ALA A 259 -11.58 4.71 -12.14
N ALA A 260 -11.02 5.54 -13.01
CA ALA A 260 -11.75 6.21 -14.08
C ALA A 260 -11.05 5.97 -15.43
N ARG A 261 -11.83 5.84 -16.49
CA ARG A 261 -11.33 5.67 -17.85
C ARG A 261 -11.40 6.98 -18.63
N ILE A 262 -10.33 7.28 -19.34
CA ILE A 262 -10.28 8.33 -20.36
C ILE A 262 -9.95 7.69 -21.71
N ALA A 263 -10.66 8.08 -22.76
CA ALA A 263 -10.37 7.69 -24.14
C ALA A 263 -10.21 8.96 -24.97
N VAL A 264 -9.03 9.15 -25.55
CA VAL A 264 -8.74 10.19 -26.55
C VAL A 264 -8.90 9.50 -27.91
N MET A 265 -9.91 9.93 -28.67
CA MET A 265 -10.35 9.25 -29.88
C MET A 265 -9.93 10.04 -31.14
N GLY A 266 -9.74 9.33 -32.25
CA GLY A 266 -9.46 9.91 -33.53
C GLY A 266 -8.11 10.62 -33.63
N ILE A 267 -7.10 10.13 -32.91
CA ILE A 267 -5.75 10.68 -32.88
C ILE A 267 -5.02 10.31 -34.18
N GLU A 268 -4.33 11.25 -34.83
CA GLU A 268 -3.49 10.95 -35.98
C GLU A 268 -2.43 9.88 -35.64
N ASP A 269 -2.26 8.90 -36.51
CA ASP A 269 -1.25 7.85 -36.34
C ASP A 269 0.14 8.33 -36.75
N THR A 270 0.65 9.32 -36.01
CA THR A 270 1.97 9.91 -36.22
C THR A 270 2.88 9.71 -34.99
N PRO A 271 4.21 9.61 -35.19
CA PRO A 271 5.14 9.49 -34.07
C PRO A 271 5.01 10.64 -33.08
N GLY A 272 5.04 10.33 -31.78
CA GLY A 272 5.05 11.31 -30.71
C GLY A 272 3.69 11.67 -30.11
N MET A 273 2.56 11.20 -30.65
CA MET A 273 1.24 11.55 -30.14
C MET A 273 1.01 11.03 -28.72
N ALA A 274 1.39 9.77 -28.42
CA ALA A 274 1.35 9.25 -27.07
C ALA A 274 2.19 10.10 -26.09
N PHE A 275 3.41 10.51 -26.50
CA PHE A 275 4.23 11.40 -25.68
C PHE A 275 3.52 12.71 -25.36
N LYS A 276 2.89 13.33 -26.34
CA LYS A 276 2.18 14.62 -26.14
C LYS A 276 1.06 14.48 -25.11
N ILE A 277 0.24 13.41 -25.21
CA ILE A 277 -0.86 13.14 -24.28
C ILE A 277 -0.32 12.91 -22.85
N PHE A 278 0.58 11.94 -22.68
CA PHE A 278 1.04 11.57 -21.34
C PHE A 278 1.97 12.61 -20.70
N ASN A 279 2.68 13.42 -21.49
CA ASN A 279 3.48 14.53 -20.97
C ASN A 279 2.60 15.64 -20.35
N VAL A 280 1.42 15.91 -20.92
CA VAL A 280 0.45 16.85 -20.33
C VAL A 280 -0.01 16.33 -18.95
N LEU A 281 -0.37 15.07 -18.85
CA LEU A 281 -0.80 14.44 -17.60
C LEU A 281 0.32 14.43 -16.55
N ALA A 282 1.53 14.06 -16.95
CA ALA A 282 2.70 14.05 -16.07
C ALA A 282 3.02 15.43 -15.47
N LYS A 283 2.88 16.52 -16.25
CA LYS A 283 3.06 17.89 -15.75
C LYS A 283 2.03 18.30 -14.70
N LYS A 284 0.88 17.63 -14.66
CA LYS A 284 -0.17 17.82 -13.65
C LYS A 284 -0.08 16.82 -12.50
N ASN A 285 0.96 15.97 -12.50
CA ASN A 285 1.16 14.87 -11.53
C ASN A 285 0.01 13.85 -11.54
N VAL A 286 -0.69 13.66 -12.65
CA VAL A 286 -1.69 12.63 -12.86
C VAL A 286 -0.97 11.32 -13.17
N ASN A 287 -1.27 10.27 -12.39
CA ASN A 287 -0.71 8.94 -12.61
C ASN A 287 -1.61 8.12 -13.53
N VAL A 288 -1.00 7.49 -14.53
CA VAL A 288 -1.70 6.63 -15.49
C VAL A 288 -1.31 5.17 -15.24
N ASP A 289 -2.31 4.28 -15.20
CA ASP A 289 -2.07 2.85 -14.90
C ASP A 289 -2.22 1.98 -16.17
N MET A 290 -3.44 1.62 -16.58
CA MET A 290 -3.65 0.85 -17.80
C MET A 290 -3.59 1.78 -19.02
N ILE A 291 -2.88 1.36 -20.08
CA ILE A 291 -2.86 2.07 -21.36
C ILE A 291 -3.19 1.08 -22.47
N LEU A 292 -4.19 1.41 -23.27
CA LEU A 292 -4.58 0.66 -24.48
C LEU A 292 -4.57 1.59 -25.68
N GLN A 293 -3.80 1.24 -26.70
CA GLN A 293 -3.82 1.91 -28.00
C GLN A 293 -4.46 0.97 -29.03
N SER A 294 -5.48 1.45 -29.75
CA SER A 294 -6.10 0.68 -30.81
C SER A 294 -5.18 0.54 -32.03
N VAL A 295 -5.43 -0.48 -32.84
CA VAL A 295 -4.88 -0.55 -34.20
C VAL A 295 -5.56 0.53 -35.04
N GLY A 296 -4.76 1.41 -35.67
CA GLY A 296 -5.27 2.54 -36.44
C GLY A 296 -6.16 2.11 -37.59
N HIS A 297 -7.17 2.92 -37.88
CA HIS A 297 -7.99 2.83 -39.07
C HIS A 297 -8.06 4.21 -39.74
N ASN A 298 -7.87 4.28 -41.06
CA ASN A 298 -7.84 5.54 -41.83
C ASN A 298 -6.83 6.58 -41.23
N ASP A 299 -5.61 6.13 -40.91
CA ASP A 299 -4.55 6.93 -40.32
C ASP A 299 -4.89 7.58 -38.97
N LYS A 300 -5.92 7.06 -38.27
CA LYS A 300 -6.36 7.48 -36.94
C LYS A 300 -6.40 6.31 -35.98
N LYS A 301 -6.14 6.57 -34.70
CA LYS A 301 -6.18 5.59 -33.62
C LYS A 301 -6.77 6.21 -32.36
N ASP A 302 -7.16 5.34 -31.41
CA ASP A 302 -7.63 5.76 -30.10
C ASP A 302 -6.62 5.34 -29.03
N ILE A 303 -6.46 6.19 -28.02
CA ILE A 303 -5.69 5.88 -26.84
C ILE A 303 -6.63 5.95 -25.64
N SER A 304 -6.85 4.81 -24.99
CA SER A 304 -7.63 4.70 -23.76
C SER A 304 -6.69 4.41 -22.60
N PHE A 305 -6.93 5.03 -21.46
CA PHE A 305 -6.14 4.78 -20.26
C PHE A 305 -6.97 4.97 -19.00
N THR A 306 -6.46 4.48 -17.87
CA THR A 306 -7.09 4.66 -16.57
C THR A 306 -6.27 5.58 -15.68
N VAL A 307 -6.98 6.36 -14.88
CA VAL A 307 -6.47 7.21 -13.80
C VAL A 307 -7.26 6.92 -12.54
N LYS A 308 -6.87 7.46 -11.38
CA LYS A 308 -7.71 7.43 -10.20
C LYS A 308 -8.97 8.29 -10.40
N GLU A 309 -10.06 7.92 -9.73
CA GLU A 309 -11.32 8.66 -9.86
C GLU A 309 -11.17 10.13 -9.48
N GLU A 310 -10.42 10.43 -8.41
CA GLU A 310 -10.16 11.81 -7.94
C GLU A 310 -9.34 12.66 -8.92
N GLU A 311 -8.56 12.01 -9.81
CA GLU A 311 -7.71 12.67 -10.80
C GLU A 311 -8.42 12.93 -12.14
N LEU A 312 -9.63 12.35 -12.35
CA LEU A 312 -10.31 12.39 -13.65
C LEU A 312 -10.53 13.80 -14.16
N ASP A 313 -11.11 14.66 -13.34
CA ASP A 313 -11.48 16.03 -13.76
C ASP A 313 -10.23 16.88 -14.07
N ILE A 314 -9.15 16.67 -13.30
CA ILE A 314 -7.84 17.31 -13.54
C ILE A 314 -7.24 16.81 -14.85
N ALA A 315 -7.32 15.51 -15.11
CA ALA A 315 -6.77 14.88 -16.30
C ALA A 315 -7.48 15.36 -17.58
N VAL A 316 -8.83 15.31 -17.58
CA VAL A 316 -9.65 15.75 -18.73
C VAL A 316 -9.39 17.21 -19.03
N LYS A 317 -9.47 18.07 -18.01
CA LYS A 317 -9.19 19.51 -18.18
C LYS A 317 -7.78 19.77 -18.68
N ALA A 318 -6.79 19.04 -18.20
CA ALA A 318 -5.41 19.21 -18.68
C ALA A 318 -5.28 18.83 -20.17
N LEU A 319 -5.95 17.77 -20.61
CA LEU A 319 -5.96 17.37 -22.01
C LEU A 319 -6.64 18.43 -22.88
N GLU A 320 -7.82 18.92 -22.50
CA GLU A 320 -8.56 19.96 -23.21
C GLU A 320 -7.78 21.29 -23.27
N ASP A 321 -7.12 21.71 -22.17
CA ASP A 321 -6.39 22.99 -22.10
C ASP A 321 -5.06 22.98 -22.89
N TYR A 322 -4.41 21.82 -23.02
CA TYR A 322 -3.02 21.75 -23.51
C TYR A 322 -2.78 20.91 -24.76
N LEU A 323 -3.77 20.09 -25.18
CA LEU A 323 -3.71 19.42 -26.49
C LEU A 323 -4.45 20.28 -27.53
N PRO A 324 -3.84 20.57 -28.68
CA PRO A 324 -4.56 21.21 -29.78
C PRO A 324 -5.75 20.37 -30.25
N ASP A 325 -6.90 20.99 -30.50
CA ASP A 325 -8.12 20.32 -31.01
C ASP A 325 -7.88 19.54 -32.31
N SER A 326 -6.88 19.93 -33.09
CA SER A 326 -6.50 19.22 -34.30
C SER A 326 -5.87 17.84 -34.07
N TYR A 327 -5.52 17.50 -32.82
CA TYR A 327 -4.83 16.25 -32.50
C TYR A 327 -5.79 15.08 -32.17
N TYR A 328 -7.04 15.37 -31.92
CA TYR A 328 -8.04 14.36 -31.56
C TYR A 328 -9.44 14.78 -32.03
N GLU A 329 -10.36 13.85 -32.12
CA GLU A 329 -11.74 14.13 -32.46
C GLU A 329 -12.62 14.31 -31.21
N GLU A 330 -12.40 13.47 -30.18
CA GLU A 330 -13.24 13.47 -28.98
C GLU A 330 -12.45 12.94 -27.77
N ILE A 331 -12.74 13.47 -26.57
CA ILE A 331 -12.30 12.92 -25.28
C ILE A 331 -13.53 12.37 -24.57
N LYS A 332 -13.54 11.06 -24.30
CA LYS A 332 -14.57 10.40 -23.49
C LYS A 332 -14.01 10.01 -22.14
N ALA A 333 -14.76 10.32 -21.08
CA ALA A 333 -14.41 9.98 -19.72
C ALA A 333 -15.55 9.24 -19.01
N SER A 334 -15.22 8.29 -18.12
CA SER A 334 -16.20 7.55 -17.31
C SER A 334 -15.61 7.19 -15.96
N LYS A 335 -16.38 7.42 -14.89
CA LYS A 335 -16.10 6.96 -13.52
C LYS A 335 -16.78 5.62 -13.19
N GLU A 336 -17.68 5.15 -14.04
CA GLU A 336 -18.48 3.93 -13.84
C GLU A 336 -17.71 2.67 -14.27
N VAL A 337 -16.46 2.56 -13.83
CA VAL A 337 -15.58 1.42 -14.18
C VAL A 337 -14.83 0.93 -12.95
N ALA A 338 -14.47 -0.35 -12.95
CA ALA A 338 -13.63 -0.97 -11.94
C ALA A 338 -12.66 -1.94 -12.59
N LYS A 339 -11.52 -2.16 -11.94
CA LYS A 339 -10.54 -3.17 -12.34
C LYS A 339 -10.79 -4.46 -11.57
N VAL A 340 -10.69 -5.58 -12.26
CA VAL A 340 -10.64 -6.92 -11.65
C VAL A 340 -9.41 -7.64 -12.18
N SER A 341 -8.61 -8.19 -11.29
CA SER A 341 -7.31 -8.79 -11.62
C SER A 341 -7.17 -10.17 -11.00
N ILE A 342 -6.66 -11.12 -11.77
CA ILE A 342 -6.09 -12.36 -11.25
C ILE A 342 -4.58 -12.21 -11.15
N ILE A 343 -4.01 -12.72 -10.06
CA ILE A 343 -2.59 -12.54 -9.71
C ILE A 343 -2.00 -13.89 -9.32
N GLY A 344 -0.84 -14.22 -9.89
CA GLY A 344 -0.11 -15.43 -9.52
C GLY A 344 1.03 -15.75 -10.49
N LYS A 345 2.08 -16.36 -9.97
CA LYS A 345 3.24 -16.84 -10.77
C LYS A 345 2.85 -17.94 -11.76
N GLY A 346 1.73 -18.62 -11.55
CA GLY A 346 1.19 -19.61 -12.48
C GLY A 346 0.88 -19.06 -13.86
N LEU A 347 0.60 -17.77 -13.99
CA LEU A 347 0.35 -17.11 -15.28
C LEU A 347 1.52 -17.23 -16.26
N LEU A 348 2.75 -17.29 -15.78
CA LEU A 348 3.96 -17.49 -16.58
C LEU A 348 4.07 -18.89 -17.17
N ASN A 349 3.55 -19.89 -16.46
CA ASN A 349 3.84 -21.30 -16.74
C ASN A 349 2.67 -22.04 -17.37
N HIS A 350 1.46 -21.46 -17.38
CA HIS A 350 0.24 -22.11 -17.84
C HIS A 350 -0.43 -21.32 -18.97
N TYR A 351 -0.53 -21.98 -20.12
CA TYR A 351 -1.26 -21.41 -21.27
C TYR A 351 -2.76 -21.33 -21.00
N GLY A 352 -3.40 -20.30 -21.51
CA GLY A 352 -4.86 -20.17 -21.50
C GLY A 352 -5.46 -19.57 -20.23
N MET A 353 -4.66 -19.11 -19.27
CA MET A 353 -5.17 -18.52 -18.01
C MET A 353 -6.06 -17.29 -18.27
N ALA A 354 -5.65 -16.41 -19.19
CA ALA A 354 -6.49 -15.27 -19.59
C ALA A 354 -7.81 -15.74 -20.23
N ALA A 355 -7.76 -16.77 -21.07
CA ALA A 355 -8.98 -17.31 -21.69
C ALA A 355 -9.93 -17.92 -20.64
N ARG A 356 -9.42 -18.59 -19.62
CA ARG A 356 -10.22 -19.10 -18.48
C ARG A 356 -10.90 -17.95 -17.75
N MET A 357 -10.16 -16.88 -17.40
CA MET A 357 -10.73 -15.69 -16.78
C MET A 357 -11.84 -15.08 -17.64
N PHE A 358 -11.60 -14.90 -18.94
CA PHE A 358 -12.60 -14.32 -19.83
C PHE A 358 -13.84 -15.21 -19.99
N ASN A 359 -13.67 -16.53 -19.97
CA ASN A 359 -14.78 -17.48 -19.99
C ASN A 359 -15.61 -17.43 -18.69
N ALA A 360 -14.95 -17.29 -17.54
CA ALA A 360 -15.64 -17.11 -16.25
C ALA A 360 -16.50 -15.84 -16.26
N LEU A 361 -15.94 -14.72 -16.74
CA LEU A 361 -16.66 -13.46 -16.89
C LEU A 361 -17.81 -13.53 -17.89
N TYR A 362 -17.60 -14.21 -19.02
CA TYR A 362 -18.65 -14.46 -20.01
C TYR A 362 -19.83 -15.24 -19.41
N LYS A 363 -19.56 -16.34 -18.71
CA LYS A 363 -20.60 -17.13 -18.02
C LYS A 363 -21.34 -16.33 -16.93
N ALA A 364 -20.63 -15.38 -16.32
CA ALA A 364 -21.20 -14.46 -15.35
C ALA A 364 -21.91 -13.25 -15.99
N ASP A 365 -22.04 -13.19 -17.32
CA ASP A 365 -22.63 -12.04 -18.04
C ASP A 365 -21.98 -10.69 -17.61
N VAL A 366 -20.64 -10.65 -17.62
CA VAL A 366 -19.83 -9.47 -17.33
C VAL A 366 -19.07 -9.06 -18.59
N ASN A 367 -19.29 -7.84 -19.05
CA ASN A 367 -18.62 -7.32 -20.22
C ASN A 367 -17.26 -6.71 -19.91
N ILE A 368 -16.24 -7.06 -20.71
CA ILE A 368 -14.87 -6.55 -20.58
C ILE A 368 -14.72 -5.27 -21.41
N ARG A 369 -14.26 -4.19 -20.78
CA ARG A 369 -14.02 -2.88 -21.43
C ARG A 369 -12.59 -2.68 -21.89
N MET A 370 -11.62 -3.14 -21.11
CA MET A 370 -10.18 -3.10 -21.40
C MET A 370 -9.51 -4.33 -20.81
N ILE A 371 -8.35 -4.70 -21.37
CA ILE A 371 -7.52 -5.80 -20.89
C ILE A 371 -6.09 -5.29 -20.77
N SER A 372 -5.41 -5.67 -19.69
CA SER A 372 -3.97 -5.46 -19.51
C SER A 372 -3.37 -6.71 -18.90
N THR A 373 -2.18 -7.09 -19.35
CA THR A 373 -1.49 -8.27 -18.85
C THR A 373 -0.06 -7.95 -18.48
N SER A 374 0.46 -8.62 -17.45
CA SER A 374 1.87 -8.68 -17.11
C SER A 374 2.29 -10.15 -16.93
N GLU A 375 3.52 -10.38 -16.49
CA GLU A 375 4.03 -11.74 -16.25
C GLU A 375 3.23 -12.49 -15.18
N ILE A 376 2.73 -11.79 -14.16
CA ILE A 376 2.05 -12.39 -13.00
C ILE A 376 0.64 -11.84 -12.77
N ARG A 377 0.08 -11.13 -13.76
CA ARG A 377 -1.23 -10.47 -13.63
C ARG A 377 -1.99 -10.45 -14.95
N VAL A 378 -3.29 -10.72 -14.89
CA VAL A 378 -4.27 -10.37 -15.93
C VAL A 378 -5.31 -9.47 -15.30
N THR A 379 -5.45 -8.26 -15.83
CA THR A 379 -6.41 -7.25 -15.37
C THR A 379 -7.43 -6.96 -16.46
N VAL A 380 -8.69 -6.91 -16.07
CA VAL A 380 -9.78 -6.44 -16.94
C VAL A 380 -10.43 -5.21 -16.31
N LEU A 381 -10.86 -4.29 -17.17
CA LEU A 381 -11.75 -3.21 -16.79
C LEU A 381 -13.18 -3.64 -17.09
N VAL A 382 -14.05 -3.53 -16.10
CA VAL A 382 -15.48 -3.86 -16.16
C VAL A 382 -16.32 -2.65 -15.75
N ASN A 383 -17.65 -2.71 -15.85
CA ASN A 383 -18.48 -1.71 -15.21
C ASN A 383 -18.35 -1.81 -13.69
N GLN A 384 -18.43 -0.70 -12.98
CA GLN A 384 -18.26 -0.66 -11.53
C GLN A 384 -19.28 -1.56 -10.80
N GLU A 385 -20.53 -1.59 -11.25
CA GLU A 385 -21.59 -2.45 -10.71
C GLU A 385 -21.31 -3.95 -10.86
N ASP A 386 -20.54 -4.36 -11.86
CA ASP A 386 -20.19 -5.75 -12.14
C ASP A 386 -18.94 -6.23 -11.37
N MET A 387 -18.21 -5.36 -10.69
CA MET A 387 -16.91 -5.68 -10.07
C MET A 387 -17.00 -6.89 -9.13
N VAL A 388 -17.94 -6.88 -8.19
CA VAL A 388 -18.06 -7.97 -7.19
C VAL A 388 -18.44 -9.28 -7.86
N LYS A 389 -19.33 -9.24 -8.86
CA LYS A 389 -19.74 -10.39 -9.67
C LYS A 389 -18.55 -10.97 -10.45
N ALA A 390 -17.74 -10.10 -11.05
CA ALA A 390 -16.53 -10.48 -11.77
C ALA A 390 -15.47 -11.09 -10.84
N MET A 391 -15.27 -10.51 -9.65
CA MET A 391 -14.35 -11.06 -8.64
C MET A 391 -14.76 -12.46 -8.21
N ASN A 392 -16.04 -12.69 -7.90
CA ASN A 392 -16.54 -14.00 -7.49
C ASN A 392 -16.39 -15.03 -8.61
N ALA A 393 -16.75 -14.69 -9.86
CA ALA A 393 -16.61 -15.58 -11.00
C ALA A 393 -15.14 -15.97 -11.26
N ALA A 394 -14.23 -15.00 -11.19
CA ALA A 394 -12.80 -15.29 -11.34
C ALA A 394 -12.26 -16.12 -10.18
N HIS A 395 -12.65 -15.84 -8.93
CA HIS A 395 -12.20 -16.59 -7.77
C HIS A 395 -12.68 -18.05 -7.81
N GLU A 396 -13.92 -18.29 -8.20
CA GLU A 396 -14.49 -19.63 -8.35
C GLU A 396 -13.81 -20.44 -9.47
N GLU A 397 -13.51 -19.81 -10.62
CA GLU A 397 -12.85 -20.47 -11.77
C GLU A 397 -11.44 -20.98 -11.39
N PHE A 398 -10.72 -20.27 -10.53
CA PHE A 398 -9.35 -20.61 -10.17
C PHE A 398 -9.24 -21.31 -8.82
N GLU A 399 -10.34 -21.54 -8.11
CA GLU A 399 -10.37 -22.12 -6.76
C GLU A 399 -9.37 -21.44 -5.82
N ALA A 400 -9.20 -20.14 -6.00
CA ALA A 400 -8.20 -19.35 -5.30
C ALA A 400 -8.45 -19.30 -3.78
#